data_72c83bfd775ec7460bf96f149e86453d
#
_entry.id   72c83bfd775ec7460bf96f149e86453d
#
_cell.length_a   1.000
_cell.length_b   1.000
_cell.length_c   1.000
_cell.angle_alpha   90.00
_cell.angle_beta   90.00
_cell.angle_gamma   90.00
#
_symmetry.space_group_name_H-M   'P 1'
#
loop_
_entity.id
_entity.type
_entity.pdbx_description
1 polymer ?
#
loop_
_entity_poly.entity_id
_entity_poly.type
_entity_poly.pdbx_seq_one_letter_code
_entity_poly.pdbx_strand_id
1 'polypeptide(L)'
;LTKRLKTRRQQPATKNEVPVAAFPSPPRKERLAIIIFALCLVLFGIRAVTSMVQESSTWDETHYFGMGKYLLQTGRWDAMGCILHPPLSYYLSSIPLLFFPTDPAVWKKDPRSGENKLYRAEANIARGQALLSGQENRGDRLLTLSRLMMVLVALLLGWYVFFWSYELYGSAGAIAAIVLYTFCPNILAHARLITPDIVVTAFSFITLYHFWKMLKEKRWPTAAIAGIALGLALLSKFTAVLLIPVCIALALIWLSHYKSLPWRNCLIFGAIGFAVLLLGYRGDLEPYFSGIRFQQEHASQGQSSFLCGDYSQSGWWYYYTVAFFLKTPIAAILSLATALVLYCKKAFKGARITELFLLIPAATIFVFFSANSQAIGLRYLLPIYPFLFVFTAGGISCLLCKKTMAILCGLLALWYIGASLYIQPHYLAYFNELAGGPGNGYKYLVDSNLDWGQDLKGLGRYMREHDIPKICLSYFGSDLPERYGISYEWLPSFYLRNPAPSARQVTMHDWVAVSATNLQGVYFDNKNTYAMLRSIKPVARIGYSIFVYNLKN
;
A
#
# COMPACT_ATOMS: atom_id res chain seq x y z
N LEU A 1 71.14 29.96 -62.28
CA LEU A 1 70.48 30.78 -61.28
C LEU A 1 69.60 29.87 -60.32
N THR A 2 70.25 29.49 -59.25
CA THR A 2 69.80 28.53 -58.24
C THR A 2 68.94 29.19 -57.19
N LYS A 3 67.74 28.69 -56.95
CA LYS A 3 66.97 28.98 -55.74
C LYS A 3 66.83 27.69 -54.92
N ARG A 4 67.40 27.70 -53.70
CA ARG A 4 67.29 26.63 -52.69
C ARG A 4 65.89 26.63 -52.12
N LEU A 5 65.21 25.49 -52.19
CA LEU A 5 63.98 25.13 -51.46
C LEU A 5 64.38 24.58 -50.09
N LYS A 6 64.00 25.31 -49.02
CA LYS A 6 64.06 24.82 -47.63
C LYS A 6 62.82 23.97 -47.39
N THR A 7 62.99 22.70 -47.23
CA THR A 7 61.95 21.75 -46.74
C THR A 7 61.70 22.00 -45.26
N ARG A 8 60.50 22.48 -44.92
CA ARG A 8 59.98 22.57 -43.56
C ARG A 8 59.43 21.18 -43.19
N ARG A 9 60.09 20.47 -42.26
CA ARG A 9 59.52 19.29 -41.61
C ARG A 9 58.25 19.71 -40.87
N GLN A 10 57.08 19.17 -41.28
CA GLN A 10 55.85 19.21 -40.49
C GLN A 10 55.97 18.18 -39.35
N GLN A 11 55.80 18.66 -38.11
CA GLN A 11 55.57 17.81 -36.94
C GLN A 11 54.18 17.15 -37.05
N PRO A 12 53.98 15.90 -36.58
CA PRO A 12 52.68 15.26 -36.58
C PRO A 12 51.75 15.96 -35.60
N ALA A 13 50.54 16.30 -36.07
CA ALA A 13 49.46 16.86 -35.27
C ALA A 13 49.12 15.94 -34.09
N THR A 14 49.14 16.51 -32.90
CA THR A 14 48.63 15.91 -31.69
C THR A 14 47.15 15.62 -31.87
N LYS A 15 46.73 14.41 -31.45
CA LYS A 15 45.34 13.96 -31.44
C LYS A 15 44.42 15.04 -30.84
N ASN A 16 43.48 15.54 -31.64
CA ASN A 16 42.38 16.35 -31.18
C ASN A 16 41.57 15.53 -30.16
N GLU A 17 41.72 15.82 -28.88
CA GLU A 17 40.73 15.43 -27.89
C GLU A 17 39.43 16.16 -28.26
N VAL A 18 38.41 15.38 -28.66
CA VAL A 18 37.05 15.87 -28.83
C VAL A 18 36.60 16.37 -27.46
N PRO A 19 36.28 17.67 -27.29
CA PRO A 19 35.77 18.13 -25.99
C PRO A 19 34.52 17.33 -25.67
N VAL A 20 34.54 16.61 -24.56
CA VAL A 20 33.31 16.01 -23.99
C VAL A 20 32.37 17.18 -23.76
N ALA A 21 31.35 17.31 -24.62
CA ALA A 21 30.34 18.34 -24.49
C ALA A 21 29.71 18.19 -23.11
N ALA A 22 29.99 19.13 -22.22
CA ALA A 22 29.35 19.21 -20.93
C ALA A 22 27.85 19.32 -21.19
N PHE A 23 27.08 18.33 -20.74
CA PHE A 23 25.62 18.37 -20.81
C PHE A 23 25.15 19.71 -20.24
N PRO A 24 24.33 20.48 -20.99
CA PRO A 24 23.86 21.77 -20.49
C PRO A 24 23.12 21.54 -19.16
N SER A 25 23.53 22.24 -18.14
CA SER A 25 22.90 22.13 -16.83
C SER A 25 21.41 22.48 -16.95
N PRO A 26 20.50 21.64 -16.37
CA PRO A 26 19.06 21.85 -16.50
C PRO A 26 18.67 23.25 -15.99
N PRO A 27 17.62 23.87 -16.56
CA PRO A 27 17.17 25.20 -16.16
C PRO A 27 16.81 25.23 -14.67
N ARG A 28 16.98 26.37 -14.01
CA ARG A 28 16.84 26.52 -12.54
C ARG A 28 15.56 25.91 -11.96
N LYS A 29 14.44 26.01 -12.68
CA LYS A 29 13.14 25.42 -12.25
C LYS A 29 13.16 23.89 -12.24
N GLU A 30 13.84 23.27 -13.17
CA GLU A 30 13.99 21.81 -13.23
C GLU A 30 14.90 21.28 -12.14
N ARG A 31 16.02 21.99 -11.87
CA ARG A 31 16.91 21.63 -10.75
C ARG A 31 16.17 21.68 -9.41
N LEU A 32 15.36 22.73 -9.19
CA LEU A 32 14.55 22.86 -7.99
C LEU A 32 13.54 21.71 -7.86
N ALA A 33 12.87 21.31 -8.95
CA ALA A 33 11.92 20.20 -8.95
C ALA A 33 12.60 18.88 -8.59
N ILE A 34 13.81 18.62 -9.12
CA ILE A 34 14.60 17.41 -8.81
C ILE A 34 15.05 17.41 -7.34
N ILE A 35 15.47 18.56 -6.80
CA ILE A 35 15.86 18.69 -5.38
C ILE A 35 14.65 18.39 -4.48
N ILE A 36 13.49 19.01 -4.76
CA ILE A 36 12.26 18.77 -4.00
C ILE A 36 11.84 17.30 -4.08
N PHE A 37 11.92 16.70 -5.27
CA PHE A 37 11.65 15.27 -5.47
C PHE A 37 12.54 14.39 -4.59
N ALA A 38 13.86 14.60 -4.60
CA ALA A 38 14.79 13.84 -3.79
C ALA A 38 14.51 14.00 -2.29
N LEU A 39 14.26 15.23 -1.82
CA LEU A 39 13.91 15.53 -0.44
C LEU A 39 12.59 14.84 -0.04
N CYS A 40 11.57 14.87 -0.91
CA CYS A 40 10.30 14.20 -0.68
C CYS A 40 10.46 12.69 -0.54
N LEU A 41 11.24 12.03 -1.42
CA LEU A 41 11.48 10.58 -1.30
C LEU A 41 12.25 10.21 -0.04
N VAL A 42 13.29 10.99 0.31
CA VAL A 42 14.05 10.76 1.55
C VAL A 42 13.13 10.93 2.76
N LEU A 43 12.34 12.00 2.81
CA LEU A 43 11.39 12.25 3.89
C LEU A 43 10.32 11.15 3.99
N PHE A 44 9.78 10.70 2.86
CA PHE A 44 8.85 9.57 2.80
C PHE A 44 9.48 8.31 3.42
N GLY A 45 10.69 7.96 3.00
CA GLY A 45 11.42 6.82 3.52
C GLY A 45 11.66 6.90 5.03
N ILE A 46 12.14 8.05 5.53
CA ILE A 46 12.33 8.30 6.97
C ILE A 46 11.02 8.12 7.74
N ARG A 47 9.92 8.72 7.26
CA ARG A 47 8.61 8.65 7.92
C ARG A 47 8.04 7.22 7.93
N ALA A 48 8.18 6.48 6.83
CA ALA A 48 7.76 5.09 6.76
C ALA A 48 8.57 4.21 7.74
N VAL A 49 9.90 4.36 7.76
CA VAL A 49 10.79 3.58 8.64
C VAL A 49 10.56 3.92 10.10
N THR A 50 10.50 5.20 10.47
CA THR A 50 10.28 5.62 11.87
C THR A 50 8.92 5.18 12.40
N SER A 51 7.90 5.08 11.54
CA SER A 51 6.59 4.55 11.92
C SER A 51 6.63 3.02 12.09
N MET A 52 7.16 2.27 11.12
CA MET A 52 7.10 0.81 11.13
C MET A 52 7.86 0.14 12.29
N VAL A 53 8.92 0.78 12.81
CA VAL A 53 9.68 0.22 13.94
C VAL A 53 8.97 0.36 15.29
N GLN A 54 7.97 1.23 15.36
CA GLN A 54 7.18 1.48 16.57
C GLN A 54 5.99 0.54 16.70
N GLU A 55 5.60 -0.14 15.63
CA GLU A 55 4.41 -0.98 15.56
C GLU A 55 4.74 -2.47 15.51
N SER A 56 3.87 -3.28 16.13
CA SER A 56 3.84 -4.74 16.01
C SER A 56 3.42 -5.18 14.60
N SER A 57 3.44 -6.49 14.33
CA SER A 57 2.90 -6.99 13.07
C SER A 57 1.39 -6.82 13.00
N THR A 58 0.88 -6.56 11.81
CA THR A 58 -0.56 -6.56 11.54
C THR A 58 -1.06 -7.99 11.35
N TRP A 59 -2.40 -8.17 11.33
CA TRP A 59 -3.05 -9.45 11.12
C TRP A 59 -2.50 -10.22 9.92
N ASP A 60 -2.48 -9.57 8.77
CA ASP A 60 -2.08 -10.21 7.51
C ASP A 60 -0.56 -10.44 7.43
N GLU A 61 0.26 -9.63 8.10
CA GLU A 61 1.72 -9.75 8.03
C GLU A 61 2.23 -11.09 8.56
N THR A 62 1.66 -11.61 9.65
CA THR A 62 2.04 -12.92 10.17
C THR A 62 1.73 -14.04 9.20
N HIS A 63 0.64 -13.91 8.42
CA HIS A 63 0.28 -14.86 7.36
C HIS A 63 1.29 -14.84 6.21
N TYR A 64 1.79 -13.66 5.82
CA TYR A 64 2.68 -13.51 4.66
C TYR A 64 4.16 -13.68 5.01
N PHE A 65 4.49 -13.43 6.28
CA PHE A 65 5.87 -13.42 6.74
C PHE A 65 6.54 -14.79 6.61
N GLY A 66 7.61 -14.84 5.85
CA GLY A 66 8.37 -16.06 5.62
C GLY A 66 7.83 -17.00 4.53
N MET A 67 6.56 -16.87 4.10
CA MET A 67 6.01 -17.74 3.06
C MET A 67 6.79 -17.67 1.75
N GLY A 68 7.23 -16.47 1.36
CA GLY A 68 8.05 -16.29 0.17
C GLY A 68 9.40 -16.99 0.25
N LYS A 69 10.04 -17.06 1.43
CA LYS A 69 11.27 -17.82 1.62
C LYS A 69 11.05 -19.30 1.31
N TYR A 70 9.98 -19.89 1.83
CA TYR A 70 9.64 -21.27 1.56
C TYR A 70 9.38 -21.52 0.06
N LEU A 71 8.56 -20.65 -0.58
CA LEU A 71 8.27 -20.75 -2.01
C LEU A 71 9.52 -20.56 -2.88
N LEU A 72 10.39 -19.60 -2.54
CA LEU A 72 11.63 -19.35 -3.27
C LEU A 72 12.60 -20.54 -3.19
N GLN A 73 12.67 -21.20 -2.04
CA GLN A 73 13.57 -22.33 -1.82
C GLN A 73 13.03 -23.65 -2.39
N THR A 74 11.73 -23.89 -2.31
CA THR A 74 11.14 -25.21 -2.61
C THR A 74 10.30 -25.24 -3.88
N GLY A 75 9.71 -24.12 -4.27
CA GLY A 75 8.71 -24.04 -5.35
C GLY A 75 7.35 -24.68 -4.99
N ARG A 76 7.17 -25.10 -3.76
CA ARG A 76 6.02 -25.90 -3.35
C ARG A 76 4.91 -25.02 -2.78
N TRP A 77 3.74 -25.11 -3.39
CA TRP A 77 2.51 -24.40 -2.95
C TRP A 77 1.68 -25.19 -1.94
N ASP A 78 1.89 -26.50 -1.87
CA ASP A 78 1.13 -27.42 -1.01
C ASP A 78 1.32 -27.17 0.49
N ALA A 79 2.44 -26.55 0.89
CA ALA A 79 2.68 -26.15 2.27
C ALA A 79 1.99 -24.83 2.64
N MET A 80 1.52 -24.06 1.67
CA MET A 80 0.68 -22.91 1.92
C MET A 80 -0.73 -23.38 2.28
N GLY A 81 -1.20 -22.94 3.42
CA GLY A 81 -2.53 -23.30 3.86
C GLY A 81 -3.61 -22.85 2.88
N CYS A 82 -3.59 -21.61 2.43
CA CYS A 82 -4.47 -21.08 1.40
C CYS A 82 -3.71 -20.07 0.52
N ILE A 83 -4.12 -19.97 -0.73
CA ILE A 83 -3.55 -19.03 -1.69
C ILE A 83 -4.39 -17.76 -1.65
N LEU A 84 -4.11 -16.88 -0.69
CA LEU A 84 -4.83 -15.61 -0.54
C LEU A 84 -4.47 -14.61 -1.63
N HIS A 85 -3.20 -14.60 -2.07
CA HIS A 85 -2.68 -13.66 -3.06
C HIS A 85 -1.60 -14.30 -3.91
N PRO A 86 -1.32 -13.76 -5.12
CA PRO A 86 -0.15 -14.11 -5.92
C PRO A 86 1.18 -13.81 -5.20
N PRO A 87 2.31 -14.43 -5.62
CA PRO A 87 3.51 -14.56 -4.79
C PRO A 87 4.42 -13.35 -4.70
N LEU A 88 4.25 -12.30 -5.50
CA LEU A 88 5.29 -11.25 -5.62
C LEU A 88 5.57 -10.54 -4.29
N SER A 89 4.53 -10.21 -3.51
CA SER A 89 4.71 -9.60 -2.19
C SER A 89 5.41 -10.54 -1.21
N TYR A 90 5.13 -11.84 -1.28
CA TYR A 90 5.81 -12.87 -0.51
C TYR A 90 7.29 -12.98 -0.90
N TYR A 91 7.59 -13.01 -2.20
CA TYR A 91 8.97 -13.07 -2.69
C TYR A 91 9.77 -11.85 -2.24
N LEU A 92 9.25 -10.65 -2.51
CA LEU A 92 9.94 -9.41 -2.17
C LEU A 92 10.22 -9.30 -0.67
N SER A 93 9.21 -9.50 0.18
CA SER A 93 9.36 -9.40 1.64
C SER A 93 10.32 -10.44 2.21
N SER A 94 10.50 -11.57 1.52
CA SER A 94 11.36 -12.67 1.97
C SER A 94 12.80 -12.59 1.47
N ILE A 95 13.14 -11.67 0.57
CA ILE A 95 14.53 -11.50 0.11
C ILE A 95 15.51 -11.36 1.28
N PRO A 96 15.28 -10.48 2.27
CA PRO A 96 16.20 -10.38 3.41
C PRO A 96 16.29 -11.68 4.22
N LEU A 97 15.17 -12.42 4.31
CA LEU A 97 15.11 -13.66 5.11
C LEU A 97 15.97 -14.80 4.52
N LEU A 98 16.31 -14.73 3.22
CA LEU A 98 17.18 -15.73 2.59
C LEU A 98 18.59 -15.76 3.19
N PHE A 99 19.02 -14.65 3.79
CA PHE A 99 20.33 -14.51 4.42
C PHE A 99 20.36 -14.93 5.90
N PHE A 100 19.23 -15.36 6.46
CA PHE A 100 19.12 -15.78 7.84
C PHE A 100 18.70 -17.25 7.93
N PRO A 101 19.32 -18.07 8.78
CA PRO A 101 18.88 -19.44 9.00
C PRO A 101 17.47 -19.45 9.61
N THR A 102 16.71 -20.47 9.27
CA THR A 102 15.35 -20.70 9.80
C THR A 102 15.28 -22.10 10.33
N ASP A 103 14.68 -22.30 11.49
CA ASP A 103 14.44 -23.64 12.04
C ASP A 103 13.60 -24.44 11.04
N PRO A 104 14.06 -25.61 10.57
CA PRO A 104 13.28 -26.47 9.67
C PRO A 104 11.93 -26.89 10.24
N ALA A 105 11.79 -26.91 11.58
CA ALA A 105 10.51 -27.24 12.23
C ALA A 105 9.38 -26.27 11.88
N VAL A 106 9.71 -25.01 11.59
CA VAL A 106 8.73 -23.98 11.14
C VAL A 106 8.02 -24.39 9.84
N TRP A 107 8.68 -25.20 9.00
CA TRP A 107 8.19 -25.60 7.69
C TRP A 107 7.53 -26.98 7.67
N LYS A 108 7.43 -27.65 8.83
CA LYS A 108 6.68 -28.93 8.91
C LYS A 108 5.23 -28.72 8.51
N LYS A 109 4.72 -29.64 7.71
CA LYS A 109 3.32 -29.66 7.31
C LYS A 109 2.45 -29.82 8.56
N ASP A 110 1.50 -28.93 8.79
CA ASP A 110 0.48 -29.13 9.81
C ASP A 110 -0.32 -30.38 9.44
N PRO A 111 -0.44 -31.40 10.33
CA PRO A 111 -1.22 -32.60 10.06
C PRO A 111 -2.67 -32.32 9.63
N ARG A 112 -3.21 -31.17 10.05
CA ARG A 112 -4.57 -30.71 9.73
C ARG A 112 -4.67 -29.97 8.39
N SER A 113 -3.57 -29.75 7.68
CA SER A 113 -3.51 -28.90 6.47
C SER A 113 -4.27 -29.46 5.26
N GLY A 114 -4.98 -30.58 5.38
CA GLY A 114 -5.76 -31.19 4.31
C GLY A 114 -7.27 -31.04 4.40
N GLU A 115 -7.82 -30.75 5.59
CA GLU A 115 -9.22 -31.01 5.89
C GLU A 115 -10.15 -29.78 5.83
N ASN A 116 -9.67 -28.56 6.07
CA ASN A 116 -10.49 -27.34 6.02
C ASN A 116 -9.67 -26.12 5.58
N LYS A 117 -10.24 -25.27 4.69
CA LYS A 117 -9.58 -24.06 4.18
C LYS A 117 -9.24 -23.04 5.29
N LEU A 118 -10.02 -22.96 6.35
CA LEU A 118 -9.79 -22.08 7.51
C LEU A 118 -8.55 -22.52 8.31
N TYR A 119 -8.37 -23.81 8.55
CA TYR A 119 -7.17 -24.35 9.24
C TYR A 119 -5.87 -24.04 8.49
N ARG A 120 -5.95 -23.83 7.18
CA ARG A 120 -4.80 -23.50 6.35
C ARG A 120 -4.28 -22.09 6.61
N ALA A 121 -5.16 -21.11 6.83
CA ALA A 121 -4.75 -19.75 7.20
C ALA A 121 -4.10 -19.73 8.59
N GLU A 122 -4.66 -20.47 9.55
CA GLU A 122 -4.11 -20.63 10.89
C GLU A 122 -2.70 -21.22 10.89
N ALA A 123 -2.43 -22.22 10.03
CA ALA A 123 -1.12 -22.81 9.89
C ALA A 123 -0.07 -21.80 9.38
N ASN A 124 -0.42 -20.93 8.44
CA ASN A 124 0.47 -19.89 7.95
C ASN A 124 0.74 -18.83 9.02
N ILE A 125 -0.28 -18.43 9.77
CA ILE A 125 -0.14 -17.49 10.90
C ILE A 125 0.76 -18.09 11.98
N ALA A 126 0.55 -19.35 12.35
CA ALA A 126 1.39 -20.05 13.34
C ALA A 126 2.87 -20.10 12.91
N ARG A 127 3.14 -20.30 11.63
CA ARG A 127 4.51 -20.24 11.08
C ARG A 127 5.10 -18.83 11.19
N GLY A 128 4.33 -17.80 10.83
CA GLY A 128 4.75 -16.41 10.99
C GLY A 128 5.03 -16.06 12.45
N GLN A 129 4.17 -16.47 13.37
CA GLN A 129 4.38 -16.31 14.82
C GLN A 129 5.67 -17.01 15.30
N ALA A 130 5.90 -18.25 14.85
CA ALA A 130 7.12 -18.99 15.18
C ALA A 130 8.38 -18.30 14.65
N LEU A 131 8.35 -17.77 13.42
CA LEU A 131 9.46 -16.99 12.85
C LEU A 131 9.73 -15.70 13.63
N LEU A 132 8.68 -15.03 14.09
CA LEU A 132 8.79 -13.79 14.85
C LEU A 132 9.28 -14.04 16.29
N SER A 133 8.94 -15.17 16.91
CA SER A 133 9.24 -15.49 18.32
C SER A 133 10.51 -16.34 18.50
N GLY A 134 10.80 -17.23 17.56
CA GLY A 134 11.80 -18.29 17.72
C GLY A 134 13.26 -17.88 17.49
N GLN A 135 13.58 -16.60 17.37
CA GLN A 135 14.89 -16.12 16.95
C GLN A 135 15.51 -15.14 17.97
N GLU A 136 15.63 -15.51 19.24
CA GLU A 136 16.42 -14.76 20.24
C GLU A 136 16.36 -13.21 20.06
N ASN A 137 15.18 -12.60 20.10
CA ASN A 137 14.94 -11.17 19.88
C ASN A 137 15.22 -10.63 18.44
N ARG A 138 15.44 -11.49 17.45
CA ARG A 138 15.66 -11.08 16.05
C ARG A 138 14.36 -10.85 15.26
N GLY A 139 13.20 -11.29 15.77
CA GLY A 139 11.91 -11.23 15.05
C GLY A 139 11.55 -9.83 14.58
N ASP A 140 11.67 -8.81 15.45
CA ASP A 140 11.41 -7.41 15.08
C ASP A 140 12.38 -6.89 14.01
N ARG A 141 13.65 -7.31 14.05
CA ARG A 141 14.64 -6.96 13.03
C ARG A 141 14.29 -7.58 11.68
N LEU A 142 13.91 -8.86 11.67
CA LEU A 142 13.51 -9.55 10.45
C LEU A 142 12.25 -8.95 9.85
N LEU A 143 11.26 -8.64 10.69
CA LEU A 143 10.04 -7.94 10.27
C LEU A 143 10.37 -6.57 9.64
N THR A 144 11.24 -5.79 10.29
CA THR A 144 11.68 -4.48 9.79
C THR A 144 12.37 -4.60 8.44
N LEU A 145 13.27 -5.55 8.26
CA LEU A 145 13.98 -5.78 6.99
C LEU A 145 13.00 -6.20 5.87
N SER A 146 12.02 -7.05 6.19
CA SER A 146 10.98 -7.45 5.25
C SER A 146 10.06 -6.28 4.86
N ARG A 147 9.69 -5.43 5.82
CA ARG A 147 8.92 -4.19 5.59
C ARG A 147 9.68 -3.18 4.73
N LEU A 148 11.02 -3.09 4.88
CA LEU A 148 11.85 -2.23 4.03
C LEU A 148 11.72 -2.55 2.55
N MET A 149 11.51 -3.81 2.17
CA MET A 149 11.27 -4.17 0.77
C MET A 149 9.99 -3.52 0.23
N MET A 150 8.95 -3.40 1.06
CA MET A 150 7.71 -2.70 0.68
C MET A 150 7.93 -1.20 0.57
N VAL A 151 8.74 -0.62 1.46
CA VAL A 151 9.13 0.80 1.37
C VAL A 151 9.89 1.08 0.07
N LEU A 152 10.78 0.19 -0.37
CA LEU A 152 11.48 0.34 -1.65
C LEU A 152 10.52 0.33 -2.85
N VAL A 153 9.49 -0.51 -2.83
CA VAL A 153 8.43 -0.51 -3.85
C VAL A 153 7.66 0.80 -3.83
N ALA A 154 7.35 1.33 -2.64
CA ALA A 154 6.69 2.62 -2.51
C ALA A 154 7.56 3.79 -3.01
N LEU A 155 8.86 3.78 -2.73
CA LEU A 155 9.79 4.78 -3.28
C LEU A 155 9.84 4.73 -4.81
N LEU A 156 9.83 3.53 -5.41
CA LEU A 156 9.72 3.35 -6.85
C LEU A 156 8.40 3.92 -7.39
N LEU A 157 7.28 3.70 -6.70
CA LEU A 157 6.00 4.30 -7.07
C LEU A 157 6.06 5.83 -7.03
N GLY A 158 6.64 6.42 -5.97
CA GLY A 158 6.84 7.88 -5.85
C GLY A 158 7.68 8.45 -7.00
N TRP A 159 8.71 7.70 -7.44
CA TRP A 159 9.48 8.04 -8.64
C TRP A 159 8.56 8.16 -9.87
N TYR A 160 7.74 7.16 -10.14
CA TYR A 160 6.83 7.16 -11.30
C TYR A 160 5.74 8.23 -11.20
N VAL A 161 5.21 8.53 -10.01
CA VAL A 161 4.25 9.62 -9.77
C VAL A 161 4.85 10.97 -10.16
N PHE A 162 6.11 11.23 -9.74
CA PHE A 162 6.82 12.45 -10.12
C PHE A 162 7.03 12.55 -11.63
N PHE A 163 7.60 11.50 -12.25
CA PHE A 163 7.99 11.55 -13.66
C PHE A 163 6.78 11.58 -14.60
N TRP A 164 5.71 10.84 -14.31
CA TRP A 164 4.51 10.93 -15.13
C TRP A 164 3.87 12.31 -15.03
N SER A 165 3.78 12.88 -13.83
CA SER A 165 3.28 14.24 -13.65
C SER A 165 4.19 15.29 -14.32
N TYR A 166 5.51 15.08 -14.30
CA TYR A 166 6.46 15.93 -15.00
C TYR A 166 6.25 15.92 -16.52
N GLU A 167 6.07 14.73 -17.12
CA GLU A 167 5.82 14.60 -18.56
C GLU A 167 4.50 15.24 -18.99
N LEU A 168 3.48 15.26 -18.11
CA LEU A 168 2.17 15.81 -18.42
C LEU A 168 2.07 17.33 -18.15
N TYR A 169 2.62 17.79 -17.03
CA TYR A 169 2.33 19.10 -16.48
C TYR A 169 3.58 19.91 -16.10
N GLY A 170 4.76 19.40 -16.41
CA GLY A 170 6.05 20.04 -16.12
C GLY A 170 6.40 20.08 -14.62
N SER A 171 7.40 20.89 -14.27
CA SER A 171 7.98 20.95 -12.92
C SER A 171 6.94 21.27 -11.83
N ALA A 172 5.99 22.16 -12.09
CA ALA A 172 4.97 22.55 -11.11
C ALA A 172 4.02 21.40 -10.78
N GLY A 173 3.55 20.66 -11.81
CA GLY A 173 2.74 19.48 -11.63
C GLY A 173 3.50 18.36 -10.91
N ALA A 174 4.75 18.13 -11.29
CA ALA A 174 5.61 17.14 -10.67
C ALA A 174 5.81 17.38 -9.15
N ILE A 175 6.09 18.63 -8.76
CA ILE A 175 6.20 19.02 -7.35
C ILE A 175 4.88 18.80 -6.62
N ALA A 176 3.74 19.20 -7.19
CA ALA A 176 2.44 19.00 -6.57
C ALA A 176 2.12 17.51 -6.38
N ALA A 177 2.37 16.67 -7.39
CA ALA A 177 2.13 15.24 -7.33
C ALA A 177 2.98 14.55 -6.27
N ILE A 178 4.30 14.87 -6.20
CA ILE A 178 5.18 14.23 -5.22
C ILE A 178 4.89 14.68 -3.79
N VAL A 179 4.44 15.91 -3.57
CA VAL A 179 3.97 16.38 -2.25
C VAL A 179 2.70 15.64 -1.85
N LEU A 180 1.71 15.51 -2.75
CA LEU A 180 0.51 14.73 -2.48
C LEU A 180 0.84 13.27 -2.14
N TYR A 181 1.79 12.67 -2.83
CA TYR A 181 2.25 11.31 -2.57
C TYR A 181 2.95 11.18 -1.21
N THR A 182 3.94 12.04 -0.96
CA THR A 182 4.82 11.98 0.23
C THR A 182 4.06 12.16 1.54
N PHE A 183 3.02 13.00 1.53
CA PHE A 183 2.25 13.32 2.72
C PHE A 183 0.88 12.63 2.76
N CYS A 184 0.62 11.63 1.91
CA CYS A 184 -0.62 10.84 2.00
C CYS A 184 -0.56 9.85 3.17
N PRO A 185 -1.40 10.01 4.22
CA PRO A 185 -1.41 9.08 5.34
C PRO A 185 -1.73 7.65 4.91
N ASN A 186 -2.65 7.45 3.95
CA ASN A 186 -3.04 6.13 3.47
C ASN A 186 -1.91 5.42 2.71
N ILE A 187 -1.14 6.14 1.87
CA ILE A 187 0.05 5.56 1.22
C ILE A 187 1.10 5.20 2.28
N LEU A 188 1.40 6.10 3.22
CA LEU A 188 2.35 5.85 4.30
C LEU A 188 1.93 4.67 5.20
N ALA A 189 0.64 4.51 5.48
CA ALA A 189 0.11 3.39 6.26
C ALA A 189 0.45 2.04 5.62
N HIS A 190 0.22 1.90 4.32
CA HIS A 190 0.36 0.63 3.60
C HIS A 190 1.74 0.42 2.94
N ALA A 191 2.53 1.48 2.74
CA ALA A 191 3.88 1.41 2.17
C ALA A 191 4.88 0.63 3.04
N ARG A 192 4.59 0.43 4.30
CA ARG A 192 5.47 -0.13 5.32
C ARG A 192 4.97 -1.49 5.87
N LEU A 193 3.94 -2.06 5.29
CA LEU A 193 3.36 -3.34 5.70
C LEU A 193 3.63 -4.41 4.66
N ILE A 194 3.89 -5.63 5.12
CA ILE A 194 4.08 -6.81 4.26
C ILE A 194 2.70 -7.24 3.73
N THR A 195 2.16 -6.46 2.80
CA THR A 195 0.88 -6.75 2.15
C THR A 195 0.99 -6.54 0.64
N PRO A 196 0.11 -7.14 -0.17
CA PRO A 196 0.14 -6.96 -1.62
C PRO A 196 -0.30 -5.56 -2.06
N ASP A 197 -0.87 -4.75 -1.17
CA ASP A 197 -1.58 -3.51 -1.54
C ASP A 197 -0.68 -2.46 -2.18
N ILE A 198 0.50 -2.18 -1.57
CA ILE A 198 1.45 -1.22 -2.16
C ILE A 198 2.10 -1.78 -3.43
N VAL A 199 2.30 -3.10 -3.51
CA VAL A 199 2.94 -3.76 -4.65
C VAL A 199 2.03 -3.70 -5.87
N VAL A 200 0.74 -4.07 -5.73
CA VAL A 200 -0.24 -3.94 -6.82
C VAL A 200 -0.48 -2.48 -7.20
N THR A 201 -0.49 -1.56 -6.24
CA THR A 201 -0.60 -0.12 -6.50
C THR A 201 0.54 0.37 -7.39
N ALA A 202 1.78 0.02 -7.04
CA ALA A 202 2.97 0.42 -7.80
C ALA A 202 2.95 -0.14 -9.22
N PHE A 203 2.81 -1.46 -9.35
CA PHE A 203 2.92 -2.08 -10.67
C PHE A 203 1.70 -1.82 -11.57
N SER A 204 0.50 -1.59 -11.02
CA SER A 204 -0.65 -1.11 -11.80
C SER A 204 -0.39 0.29 -12.38
N PHE A 205 0.14 1.20 -11.57
CA PHE A 205 0.48 2.55 -12.01
C PHE A 205 1.59 2.55 -13.07
N ILE A 206 2.66 1.77 -12.84
CA ILE A 206 3.79 1.62 -13.77
C ILE A 206 3.33 0.99 -15.09
N THR A 207 2.46 -0.01 -15.04
CA THR A 207 1.87 -0.63 -16.24
C THR A 207 1.18 0.43 -17.10
N LEU A 208 0.30 1.23 -16.52
CA LEU A 208 -0.49 2.22 -17.27
C LEU A 208 0.36 3.40 -17.75
N TYR A 209 1.36 3.81 -17.00
CA TYR A 209 2.35 4.80 -17.47
C TYR A 209 3.09 4.32 -18.73
N HIS A 210 3.65 3.10 -18.70
CA HIS A 210 4.38 2.57 -19.84
C HIS A 210 3.46 2.14 -20.98
N PHE A 211 2.23 1.73 -20.68
CA PHE A 211 1.21 1.46 -21.70
C PHE A 211 0.84 2.73 -22.46
N TRP A 212 0.61 3.85 -21.76
CA TRP A 212 0.43 5.15 -22.38
C TRP A 212 1.63 5.57 -23.25
N LYS A 213 2.85 5.42 -22.73
CA LYS A 213 4.08 5.70 -23.50
C LYS A 213 4.21 4.80 -24.73
N MET A 214 3.92 3.53 -24.61
CA MET A 214 3.93 2.58 -25.71
C MET A 214 3.01 3.02 -26.87
N LEU A 215 1.80 3.45 -26.53
CA LEU A 215 0.85 3.94 -27.55
C LEU A 215 1.34 5.23 -28.21
N LYS A 216 1.96 6.13 -27.44
CA LYS A 216 2.48 7.42 -27.89
C LYS A 216 3.76 7.28 -28.73
N GLU A 217 4.73 6.56 -28.25
CA GLU A 217 6.07 6.45 -28.84
C GLU A 217 6.16 5.35 -29.90
N LYS A 218 5.30 4.36 -29.86
CA LYS A 218 5.24 3.19 -30.76
C LYS A 218 6.55 2.37 -30.76
N ARG A 219 7.30 2.37 -29.64
CA ARG A 219 8.59 1.70 -29.46
C ARG A 219 8.41 0.37 -28.74
N TRP A 220 9.09 -0.70 -29.22
CA TRP A 220 9.01 -2.03 -28.61
C TRP A 220 9.62 -2.10 -27.18
N PRO A 221 10.72 -1.36 -26.81
CA PRO A 221 11.22 -1.43 -25.44
C PRO A 221 10.20 -0.88 -24.43
N THR A 222 9.44 0.15 -24.79
CA THR A 222 8.37 0.70 -23.94
C THR A 222 7.25 -0.34 -23.75
N ALA A 223 6.93 -1.11 -24.81
CA ALA A 223 5.97 -2.22 -24.73
C ALA A 223 6.48 -3.35 -23.82
N ALA A 224 7.77 -3.68 -23.91
CA ALA A 224 8.39 -4.70 -23.06
C ALA A 224 8.34 -4.30 -21.58
N ILE A 225 8.69 -3.06 -21.22
CA ILE A 225 8.62 -2.57 -19.84
C ILE A 225 7.16 -2.56 -19.34
N ALA A 226 6.21 -2.13 -20.18
CA ALA A 226 4.79 -2.19 -19.83
C ALA A 226 4.33 -3.63 -19.56
N GLY A 227 4.75 -4.59 -20.39
CA GLY A 227 4.45 -6.01 -20.22
C GLY A 227 5.06 -6.59 -18.94
N ILE A 228 6.32 -6.28 -18.65
CA ILE A 228 6.96 -6.67 -17.38
C ILE A 228 6.15 -6.14 -16.20
N ALA A 229 5.78 -4.86 -16.22
CA ALA A 229 5.00 -4.25 -15.15
C ALA A 229 3.61 -4.89 -15.01
N LEU A 230 2.94 -5.24 -16.13
CA LEU A 230 1.66 -5.97 -16.11
C LEU A 230 1.82 -7.32 -15.43
N GLY A 231 2.82 -8.11 -15.83
CA GLY A 231 3.08 -9.41 -15.22
C GLY A 231 3.37 -9.29 -13.71
N LEU A 232 4.15 -8.30 -13.29
CA LEU A 232 4.40 -8.01 -11.88
C LEU A 232 3.14 -7.55 -11.13
N ALA A 233 2.26 -6.79 -11.77
CA ALA A 233 0.96 -6.45 -11.19
C ALA A 233 0.09 -7.69 -10.99
N LEU A 234 -0.02 -8.56 -12.00
CA LEU A 234 -0.75 -9.83 -11.93
C LEU A 234 -0.18 -10.78 -10.86
N LEU A 235 1.14 -10.76 -10.65
CA LEU A 235 1.82 -11.49 -9.58
C LEU A 235 1.66 -10.86 -8.19
N SER A 236 1.07 -9.66 -8.08
CA SER A 236 0.92 -8.95 -6.81
C SER A 236 -0.42 -9.24 -6.12
N LYS A 237 -1.52 -9.14 -6.86
CA LYS A 237 -2.88 -9.30 -6.33
C LYS A 237 -3.83 -9.74 -7.44
N PHE A 238 -4.77 -10.65 -7.16
CA PHE A 238 -5.70 -11.16 -8.18
C PHE A 238 -6.54 -10.04 -8.82
N THR A 239 -6.83 -8.97 -8.08
CA THR A 239 -7.56 -7.81 -8.62
C THR A 239 -6.82 -7.06 -9.72
N ALA A 240 -5.50 -7.30 -9.91
CA ALA A 240 -4.75 -6.74 -11.04
C ALA A 240 -5.26 -7.23 -12.41
N VAL A 241 -6.04 -8.31 -12.47
CA VAL A 241 -6.75 -8.75 -13.69
C VAL A 241 -7.60 -7.62 -14.28
N LEU A 242 -8.10 -6.70 -13.46
CA LEU A 242 -8.84 -5.52 -13.92
C LEU A 242 -8.03 -4.60 -14.86
N LEU A 243 -6.70 -4.68 -14.83
CA LEU A 243 -5.86 -3.92 -15.76
C LEU A 243 -6.07 -4.35 -17.23
N ILE A 244 -6.43 -5.61 -17.46
CA ILE A 244 -6.63 -6.15 -18.81
C ILE A 244 -7.79 -5.41 -19.52
N PRO A 245 -9.03 -5.42 -19.00
CA PRO A 245 -10.12 -4.67 -19.61
C PRO A 245 -9.86 -3.16 -19.62
N VAL A 246 -9.18 -2.59 -18.63
CA VAL A 246 -8.79 -1.18 -18.62
C VAL A 246 -7.84 -0.86 -19.77
N CYS A 247 -6.80 -1.65 -20.00
CA CYS A 247 -5.87 -1.46 -21.11
C CYS A 247 -6.57 -1.61 -22.46
N ILE A 248 -7.48 -2.59 -22.61
CA ILE A 248 -8.29 -2.75 -23.83
C ILE A 248 -9.16 -1.51 -24.08
N ALA A 249 -9.88 -1.04 -23.06
CA ALA A 249 -10.72 0.17 -23.19
C ALA A 249 -9.89 1.40 -23.59
N LEU A 250 -8.73 1.60 -22.93
CA LEU A 250 -7.82 2.70 -23.26
C LEU A 250 -7.23 2.57 -24.67
N ALA A 251 -6.90 1.35 -25.14
CA ALA A 251 -6.45 1.11 -26.51
C ALA A 251 -7.54 1.43 -27.54
N LEU A 252 -8.79 1.05 -27.28
CA LEU A 252 -9.93 1.36 -28.14
C LEU A 252 -10.20 2.87 -28.19
N ILE A 253 -10.15 3.56 -27.06
CA ILE A 253 -10.27 5.02 -26.99
C ILE A 253 -9.13 5.69 -27.78
N TRP A 254 -7.90 5.20 -27.60
CA TRP A 254 -6.74 5.67 -28.38
C TRP A 254 -6.94 5.47 -29.88
N LEU A 255 -7.37 4.28 -30.29
CA LEU A 255 -7.64 3.94 -31.70
C LEU A 255 -8.75 4.83 -32.27
N SER A 256 -9.84 5.06 -31.54
CA SER A 256 -10.94 5.90 -31.99
C SER A 256 -10.52 7.36 -32.26
N HIS A 257 -9.57 7.87 -31.43
CA HIS A 257 -9.09 9.25 -31.50
C HIS A 257 -7.98 9.44 -32.54
N TYR A 258 -6.94 8.59 -32.51
CA TYR A 258 -5.75 8.72 -33.36
C TYR A 258 -5.81 7.88 -34.65
N LYS A 259 -6.84 7.04 -34.82
CA LYS A 259 -7.04 6.13 -35.97
C LYS A 259 -5.84 5.19 -36.22
N SER A 260 -4.98 5.01 -35.21
CA SER A 260 -3.75 4.21 -35.30
C SER A 260 -3.45 3.53 -33.97
N LEU A 261 -3.25 2.21 -34.01
CA LEU A 261 -2.87 1.41 -32.86
C LEU A 261 -1.59 0.63 -33.19
N PRO A 262 -0.53 0.67 -32.35
CA PRO A 262 0.68 -0.10 -32.55
C PRO A 262 0.44 -1.57 -32.15
N TRP A 263 -0.33 -2.33 -32.94
CA TRP A 263 -0.80 -3.68 -32.60
C TRP A 263 0.35 -4.66 -32.28
N ARG A 264 1.51 -4.54 -32.98
CA ARG A 264 2.72 -5.36 -32.66
C ARG A 264 3.20 -5.11 -31.24
N ASN A 265 3.21 -3.86 -30.80
CA ASN A 265 3.59 -3.50 -29.43
C ASN A 265 2.55 -3.97 -28.42
N CYS A 266 1.27 -3.96 -28.77
CA CYS A 266 0.21 -4.53 -27.94
C CYS A 266 0.39 -6.04 -27.76
N LEU A 267 0.80 -6.77 -28.81
CA LEU A 267 1.14 -8.20 -28.70
C LEU A 267 2.37 -8.44 -27.82
N ILE A 268 3.43 -7.64 -27.99
CA ILE A 268 4.65 -7.72 -27.16
C ILE A 268 4.29 -7.46 -25.69
N PHE A 269 3.48 -6.43 -25.41
CA PHE A 269 2.98 -6.11 -24.07
C PHE A 269 2.25 -7.29 -23.42
N GLY A 270 1.30 -7.89 -24.13
CA GLY A 270 0.53 -9.04 -23.61
C GLY A 270 1.40 -10.29 -23.42
N ALA A 271 2.23 -10.62 -24.43
CA ALA A 271 3.11 -11.80 -24.42
C ALA A 271 4.13 -11.73 -23.26
N ILE A 272 4.77 -10.58 -23.07
CA ILE A 272 5.75 -10.41 -21.98
C ILE A 272 5.03 -10.42 -20.63
N GLY A 273 3.85 -9.79 -20.50
CA GLY A 273 3.06 -9.83 -19.26
C GLY A 273 2.69 -11.25 -18.86
N PHE A 274 2.26 -12.05 -19.83
CA PHE A 274 1.99 -13.48 -19.62
C PHE A 274 3.24 -14.28 -19.27
N ALA A 275 4.35 -14.04 -19.96
CA ALA A 275 5.62 -14.71 -19.69
C ALA A 275 6.13 -14.42 -18.26
N VAL A 276 6.01 -13.17 -17.79
CA VAL A 276 6.39 -12.80 -16.42
C VAL A 276 5.48 -13.49 -15.39
N LEU A 277 4.16 -13.55 -15.65
CA LEU A 277 3.23 -14.27 -14.80
C LEU A 277 3.61 -15.77 -14.71
N LEU A 278 3.87 -16.40 -15.86
CA LEU A 278 4.27 -17.82 -15.96
C LEU A 278 5.58 -18.10 -15.21
N LEU A 279 6.58 -17.22 -15.37
CA LEU A 279 7.86 -17.32 -14.67
C LEU A 279 7.69 -17.18 -13.15
N GLY A 280 6.83 -16.28 -12.68
CA GLY A 280 6.57 -16.09 -11.26
C GLY A 280 5.95 -17.33 -10.58
N TYR A 281 5.22 -18.12 -11.34
CA TYR A 281 4.67 -19.42 -10.93
C TYR A 281 5.49 -20.63 -11.40
N ARG A 282 6.73 -20.40 -11.90
CA ARG A 282 7.66 -21.45 -12.36
C ARG A 282 7.06 -22.40 -13.41
N GLY A 283 6.18 -21.87 -14.26
CA GLY A 283 5.55 -22.61 -15.34
C GLY A 283 4.21 -23.27 -14.99
N ASP A 284 3.83 -23.33 -13.72
CA ASP A 284 2.57 -23.89 -13.27
C ASP A 284 1.58 -22.80 -12.86
N LEU A 285 0.54 -22.57 -13.64
CA LEU A 285 -0.50 -21.58 -13.37
C LEU A 285 -1.71 -22.13 -12.58
N GLU A 286 -1.74 -23.41 -12.23
CA GLU A 286 -2.82 -23.97 -11.42
C GLU A 286 -2.99 -23.22 -10.10
N PRO A 287 -1.92 -22.91 -9.32
CA PRO A 287 -2.06 -22.11 -8.10
C PRO A 287 -2.64 -20.71 -8.32
N TYR A 288 -2.40 -20.08 -9.48
CA TYR A 288 -3.00 -18.78 -9.81
C TYR A 288 -4.52 -18.89 -9.99
N PHE A 289 -4.98 -19.83 -10.79
CA PHE A 289 -6.41 -20.01 -11.03
C PHE A 289 -7.14 -20.56 -9.80
N SER A 290 -6.50 -21.45 -9.06
CA SER A 290 -7.00 -21.97 -7.77
C SER A 290 -7.18 -20.84 -6.75
N GLY A 291 -6.22 -19.90 -6.69
CA GLY A 291 -6.31 -18.72 -5.85
C GLY A 291 -7.44 -17.76 -6.26
N ILE A 292 -7.68 -17.56 -7.55
CA ILE A 292 -8.83 -16.77 -8.04
C ILE A 292 -10.14 -17.42 -7.60
N ARG A 293 -10.30 -18.74 -7.82
CA ARG A 293 -11.50 -19.48 -7.39
C ARG A 293 -11.72 -19.37 -5.88
N PHE A 294 -10.65 -19.53 -5.10
CA PHE A 294 -10.70 -19.36 -3.65
C PHE A 294 -11.20 -17.96 -3.24
N GLN A 295 -10.69 -16.90 -3.87
CA GLN A 295 -11.11 -15.53 -3.58
C GLN A 295 -12.58 -15.27 -3.97
N GLN A 296 -13.04 -15.85 -5.07
CA GLN A 296 -14.45 -15.75 -5.49
C GLN A 296 -15.37 -16.46 -4.50
N GLU A 297 -15.02 -17.68 -4.07
CA GLU A 297 -15.75 -18.43 -3.05
C GLU A 297 -15.79 -17.67 -1.71
N HIS A 298 -14.63 -17.12 -1.29
CA HIS A 298 -14.54 -16.34 -0.06
C HIS A 298 -15.39 -15.06 -0.11
N ALA A 299 -15.36 -14.36 -1.24
CA ALA A 299 -16.19 -13.17 -1.44
C ALA A 299 -17.70 -13.50 -1.45
N SER A 300 -18.10 -14.66 -2.00
CA SER A 300 -19.51 -15.08 -2.04
C SER A 300 -20.08 -15.47 -0.67
N GLN A 301 -19.22 -15.91 0.26
CA GLN A 301 -19.63 -16.22 1.64
C GLN A 301 -19.93 -14.96 2.47
N GLY A 302 -19.54 -13.78 1.97
CA GLY A 302 -19.62 -12.52 2.69
C GLY A 302 -18.60 -12.42 3.83
N GLN A 303 -18.45 -11.23 4.35
CA GLN A 303 -17.58 -10.95 5.51
C GLN A 303 -18.23 -9.92 6.41
N SER A 304 -18.22 -10.19 7.71
CA SER A 304 -18.76 -9.24 8.68
C SER A 304 -18.05 -7.88 8.53
N SER A 305 -18.82 -6.85 8.32
CA SER A 305 -18.38 -5.49 8.06
C SER A 305 -19.07 -4.51 8.99
N PHE A 306 -18.41 -3.40 9.29
CA PHE A 306 -18.90 -2.35 10.16
C PHE A 306 -18.85 -0.98 9.46
N LEU A 307 -19.95 -0.24 9.54
CA LEU A 307 -20.04 1.12 9.00
C LEU A 307 -20.96 1.99 9.88
N CYS A 308 -20.42 3.02 10.51
CA CYS A 308 -21.16 4.04 11.26
C CYS A 308 -22.10 3.48 12.36
N GLY A 309 -21.75 2.35 12.97
CA GLY A 309 -22.57 1.68 14.00
C GLY A 309 -23.38 0.49 13.49
N ASP A 310 -23.52 0.32 12.18
CA ASP A 310 -24.25 -0.77 11.56
C ASP A 310 -23.33 -1.95 11.17
N TYR A 311 -23.93 -3.15 11.06
CA TYR A 311 -23.23 -4.39 10.71
C TYR A 311 -23.86 -5.00 9.47
N SER A 312 -23.03 -5.59 8.60
CA SER A 312 -23.49 -6.27 7.39
C SER A 312 -22.56 -7.45 7.06
N GLN A 313 -23.12 -8.53 6.51
CA GLN A 313 -22.35 -9.64 5.93
C GLN A 313 -22.08 -9.42 4.44
N SER A 314 -22.90 -8.61 3.78
CA SER A 314 -22.78 -8.31 2.35
C SER A 314 -22.16 -6.93 2.05
N GLY A 315 -21.77 -6.16 3.08
CA GLY A 315 -21.27 -4.81 2.94
C GLY A 315 -22.32 -3.81 2.44
N TRP A 316 -21.86 -2.66 1.94
CA TRP A 316 -22.66 -1.58 1.38
C TRP A 316 -22.00 -1.06 0.12
N TRP A 317 -22.76 -0.79 -0.95
CA TRP A 317 -22.22 -0.23 -2.19
C TRP A 317 -21.53 1.13 -1.99
N TYR A 318 -21.95 1.91 -0.99
CA TYR A 318 -21.39 3.22 -0.65
C TYR A 318 -20.26 3.16 0.40
N TYR A 319 -19.89 1.98 0.88
CA TYR A 319 -18.84 1.82 1.90
C TYR A 319 -17.53 2.51 1.50
N TYR A 320 -17.07 2.27 0.29
CA TYR A 320 -15.82 2.86 -0.18
C TYR A 320 -15.93 4.37 -0.43
N THR A 321 -17.11 4.89 -0.74
CA THR A 321 -17.37 6.34 -0.78
C THR A 321 -17.19 6.94 0.60
N VAL A 322 -17.82 6.39 1.65
CA VAL A 322 -17.67 6.85 3.03
C VAL A 322 -16.21 6.72 3.47
N ALA A 323 -15.59 5.57 3.24
CA ALA A 323 -14.19 5.34 3.61
C ALA A 323 -13.24 6.34 2.94
N PHE A 324 -13.43 6.62 1.65
CA PHE A 324 -12.63 7.60 0.91
C PHE A 324 -12.78 9.01 1.51
N PHE A 325 -14.01 9.47 1.76
CA PHE A 325 -14.26 10.81 2.27
C PHE A 325 -13.80 10.99 3.73
N LEU A 326 -13.86 9.95 4.57
CA LEU A 326 -13.41 10.03 5.96
C LEU A 326 -11.90 9.83 6.15
N LYS A 327 -11.25 9.09 5.24
CA LYS A 327 -9.83 8.73 5.37
C LYS A 327 -8.90 9.49 4.41
N THR A 328 -9.43 10.31 3.52
CA THR A 328 -8.61 11.19 2.68
C THR A 328 -8.57 12.58 3.29
N PRO A 329 -7.39 13.23 3.43
CA PRO A 329 -7.31 14.59 3.95
C PRO A 329 -8.21 15.56 3.16
N ILE A 330 -8.95 16.42 3.86
CA ILE A 330 -9.93 17.33 3.22
C ILE A 330 -9.25 18.23 2.20
N ALA A 331 -8.05 18.71 2.48
CA ALA A 331 -7.28 19.51 1.53
C ALA A 331 -7.02 18.79 0.19
N ALA A 332 -6.81 17.46 0.21
CA ALA A 332 -6.66 16.66 -1.00
C ALA A 332 -8.00 16.49 -1.73
N ILE A 333 -9.10 16.29 -1.01
CA ILE A 333 -10.46 16.20 -1.58
C ILE A 333 -10.82 17.52 -2.29
N LEU A 334 -10.59 18.66 -1.64
CA LEU A 334 -10.85 19.98 -2.23
C LEU A 334 -9.98 20.25 -3.46
N SER A 335 -8.71 19.84 -3.42
CA SER A 335 -7.79 19.95 -4.54
C SER A 335 -8.24 19.08 -5.72
N LEU A 336 -8.68 17.84 -5.46
CA LEU A 336 -9.22 16.93 -6.47
C LEU A 336 -10.53 17.47 -7.07
N ALA A 337 -11.45 17.94 -6.24
CA ALA A 337 -12.71 18.54 -6.72
C ALA A 337 -12.44 19.75 -7.63
N THR A 338 -11.49 20.61 -7.22
CA THR A 338 -11.06 21.76 -8.03
C THR A 338 -10.46 21.31 -9.37
N ALA A 339 -9.60 20.27 -9.37
CA ALA A 339 -9.03 19.72 -10.59
C ALA A 339 -10.11 19.16 -11.53
N LEU A 340 -11.12 18.46 -11.00
CA LEU A 340 -12.26 17.96 -11.78
C LEU A 340 -13.05 19.10 -12.43
N VAL A 341 -13.33 20.17 -11.69
CA VAL A 341 -14.01 21.36 -12.25
C VAL A 341 -13.19 21.99 -13.37
N LEU A 342 -11.88 22.15 -13.18
CA LEU A 342 -10.99 22.71 -14.20
C LEU A 342 -10.90 21.81 -15.45
N TYR A 343 -10.87 20.49 -15.26
CA TYR A 343 -10.90 19.53 -16.36
C TYR A 343 -12.21 19.62 -17.15
N CYS A 344 -13.36 19.69 -16.48
CA CYS A 344 -14.67 19.91 -17.13
C CYS A 344 -14.72 21.21 -17.92
N LYS A 345 -14.12 22.29 -17.38
CA LYS A 345 -14.00 23.61 -18.04
C LYS A 345 -12.94 23.67 -19.15
N LYS A 346 -12.30 22.54 -19.49
CA LYS A 346 -11.23 22.46 -20.52
C LYS A 346 -10.00 23.31 -20.21
N ALA A 347 -9.70 23.55 -18.95
CA ALA A 347 -8.59 24.39 -18.53
C ALA A 347 -7.25 23.67 -18.51
N PHE A 348 -7.21 22.33 -18.56
CA PHE A 348 -5.96 21.56 -18.61
C PHE A 348 -5.23 21.81 -19.94
N LYS A 349 -3.92 21.96 -19.85
CA LYS A 349 -3.03 22.08 -21.01
C LYS A 349 -2.74 20.67 -21.52
N GLY A 350 -3.21 20.30 -22.68
CA GLY A 350 -2.94 19.01 -23.30
C GLY A 350 -4.15 18.34 -23.94
N ALA A 351 -3.93 17.17 -24.50
CA ALA A 351 -4.99 16.37 -25.09
C ALA A 351 -5.76 15.64 -23.98
N ARG A 352 -7.07 15.89 -23.88
CA ARG A 352 -7.96 15.26 -22.86
C ARG A 352 -7.88 13.74 -22.79
N ILE A 353 -7.46 13.10 -23.87
CA ILE A 353 -7.28 11.65 -23.93
C ILE A 353 -6.24 11.17 -22.94
N THR A 354 -5.23 11.98 -22.62
CA THR A 354 -4.16 11.59 -21.69
C THR A 354 -4.68 11.46 -20.26
N GLU A 355 -5.56 12.37 -19.84
CA GLU A 355 -6.16 12.34 -18.51
C GLU A 355 -7.11 11.13 -18.34
N LEU A 356 -7.62 10.55 -19.43
CA LEU A 356 -8.40 9.31 -19.36
C LEU A 356 -7.56 8.11 -18.89
N PHE A 357 -6.23 8.12 -19.14
CA PHE A 357 -5.33 7.11 -18.59
C PHE A 357 -5.15 7.21 -17.07
N LEU A 358 -5.55 8.33 -16.47
CA LEU A 358 -5.59 8.52 -15.02
C LEU A 358 -6.98 8.24 -14.45
N LEU A 359 -8.03 8.72 -15.11
CA LEU A 359 -9.40 8.70 -14.60
C LEU A 359 -10.08 7.33 -14.79
N ILE A 360 -9.91 6.66 -15.96
CA ILE A 360 -10.56 5.37 -16.23
C ILE A 360 -10.09 4.29 -15.24
N PRO A 361 -8.78 4.08 -15.01
CA PRO A 361 -8.33 3.10 -14.03
C PRO A 361 -8.87 3.40 -12.62
N ALA A 362 -8.80 4.66 -12.19
CA ALA A 362 -9.28 5.07 -10.88
C ALA A 362 -10.78 4.81 -10.73
N ALA A 363 -11.60 5.18 -11.73
CA ALA A 363 -13.04 4.95 -11.74
C ALA A 363 -13.37 3.45 -11.78
N THR A 364 -12.68 2.67 -12.63
CA THR A 364 -12.92 1.22 -12.74
C THR A 364 -12.66 0.51 -11.41
N ILE A 365 -11.54 0.80 -10.75
CA ILE A 365 -11.21 0.21 -9.45
C ILE A 365 -12.23 0.64 -8.39
N PHE A 366 -12.59 1.92 -8.35
CA PHE A 366 -13.57 2.44 -7.39
C PHE A 366 -14.94 1.77 -7.56
N VAL A 367 -15.45 1.70 -8.79
CA VAL A 367 -16.75 1.07 -9.11
C VAL A 367 -16.70 -0.43 -8.81
N PHE A 368 -15.63 -1.12 -9.19
CA PHE A 368 -15.47 -2.56 -8.93
C PHE A 368 -15.60 -2.88 -7.45
N PHE A 369 -14.85 -2.19 -6.58
CA PHE A 369 -14.92 -2.45 -5.14
C PHE A 369 -16.22 -1.96 -4.51
N SER A 370 -16.82 -0.87 -5.01
CA SER A 370 -18.15 -0.42 -4.57
C SER A 370 -19.27 -1.40 -4.91
N ALA A 371 -19.12 -2.17 -5.99
CA ALA A 371 -20.08 -3.21 -6.37
C ALA A 371 -19.84 -4.56 -5.64
N ASN A 372 -18.75 -4.67 -4.86
CA ASN A 372 -18.34 -5.92 -4.23
C ASN A 372 -18.68 -5.91 -2.72
N SER A 373 -18.97 -7.09 -2.16
CA SER A 373 -19.37 -7.26 -0.76
C SER A 373 -18.22 -7.13 0.27
N GLN A 374 -16.96 -7.07 -0.17
CA GLN A 374 -15.79 -6.98 0.74
C GLN A 374 -15.60 -5.55 1.28
N ALA A 375 -16.31 -5.20 2.34
CA ALA A 375 -16.31 -3.86 2.94
C ALA A 375 -15.47 -3.83 4.25
N ILE A 376 -14.15 -4.05 4.15
CA ILE A 376 -13.27 -4.19 5.32
C ILE A 376 -12.13 -3.18 5.40
N GLY A 377 -11.81 -2.43 4.33
CA GLY A 377 -10.75 -1.44 4.41
C GLY A 377 -10.52 -0.60 3.17
N LEU A 378 -10.14 0.66 3.38
CA LEU A 378 -9.76 1.60 2.32
C LEU A 378 -8.57 1.07 1.47
N ARG A 379 -7.78 0.13 1.99
CA ARG A 379 -6.63 -0.47 1.29
C ARG A 379 -6.97 -1.02 -0.10
N TYR A 380 -8.20 -1.43 -0.32
CA TYR A 380 -8.68 -1.88 -1.63
C TYR A 380 -8.72 -0.76 -2.67
N LEU A 381 -8.89 0.50 -2.22
CA LEU A 381 -8.82 1.69 -3.08
C LEU A 381 -7.40 2.27 -3.18
N LEU A 382 -6.39 1.71 -2.52
CA LEU A 382 -5.04 2.26 -2.56
C LEU A 382 -4.52 2.49 -3.99
N PRO A 383 -4.80 1.59 -4.97
CA PRO A 383 -4.33 1.78 -6.35
C PRO A 383 -4.88 3.02 -7.06
N ILE A 384 -5.98 3.64 -6.60
CA ILE A 384 -6.50 4.86 -7.25
C ILE A 384 -5.69 6.11 -6.91
N TYR A 385 -5.06 6.17 -5.73
CA TYR A 385 -4.42 7.38 -5.21
C TYR A 385 -3.32 7.95 -6.12
N PRO A 386 -2.37 7.15 -6.67
CA PRO A 386 -1.33 7.70 -7.55
C PRO A 386 -1.91 8.37 -8.79
N PHE A 387 -2.96 7.80 -9.38
CA PHE A 387 -3.66 8.39 -10.53
C PHE A 387 -4.33 9.70 -10.16
N LEU A 388 -5.01 9.74 -9.00
CA LEU A 388 -5.65 10.94 -8.48
C LEU A 388 -4.62 12.04 -8.13
N PHE A 389 -3.43 11.69 -7.63
CA PHE A 389 -2.39 12.66 -7.35
C PHE A 389 -1.87 13.32 -8.62
N VAL A 390 -1.57 12.54 -9.66
CA VAL A 390 -1.12 13.06 -10.95
C VAL A 390 -2.21 13.93 -11.58
N PHE A 391 -3.46 13.47 -11.58
CA PHE A 391 -4.59 14.25 -12.11
C PHE A 391 -4.79 15.56 -11.33
N THR A 392 -4.79 15.53 -10.00
CA THR A 392 -4.93 16.71 -9.15
C THR A 392 -3.79 17.71 -9.37
N ALA A 393 -2.57 17.21 -9.55
CA ALA A 393 -1.40 18.04 -9.85
C ALA A 393 -1.54 18.79 -11.18
N GLY A 394 -2.22 18.21 -12.18
CA GLY A 394 -2.58 18.90 -13.41
C GLY A 394 -3.45 20.13 -13.14
N GLY A 395 -4.48 19.99 -12.30
CA GLY A 395 -5.33 21.10 -11.87
C GLY A 395 -4.55 22.19 -11.11
N ILE A 396 -3.73 21.77 -10.14
CA ILE A 396 -2.89 22.69 -9.35
C ILE A 396 -1.94 23.48 -10.30
N SER A 397 -1.31 22.82 -11.26
CA SER A 397 -0.38 23.47 -12.20
C SER A 397 -1.05 24.58 -13.02
N CYS A 398 -2.33 24.42 -13.35
CA CYS A 398 -3.13 25.46 -14.03
C CYS A 398 -3.38 26.69 -13.13
N LEU A 399 -3.55 26.49 -11.84
CA LEU A 399 -3.86 27.55 -10.87
C LEU A 399 -2.61 28.39 -10.49
N LEU A 400 -1.44 27.78 -10.48
CA LEU A 400 -0.19 28.44 -10.04
C LEU A 400 0.22 29.62 -10.93
N CYS A 401 -0.39 29.81 -12.11
CA CYS A 401 -0.17 30.99 -12.96
C CYS A 401 -0.71 32.29 -12.34
N LYS A 402 -1.66 32.23 -11.41
CA LYS A 402 -2.25 33.39 -10.74
C LYS A 402 -1.78 33.46 -9.29
N LYS A 403 -1.21 34.58 -8.86
CA LYS A 403 -0.63 34.79 -7.52
C LYS A 403 -1.61 34.41 -6.39
N THR A 404 -2.86 34.85 -6.45
CA THR A 404 -3.91 34.53 -5.46
C THR A 404 -4.15 33.02 -5.38
N MET A 405 -4.25 32.34 -6.54
CA MET A 405 -4.46 30.88 -6.57
C MET A 405 -3.23 30.11 -6.07
N ALA A 406 -2.04 30.62 -6.35
CA ALA A 406 -0.81 30.04 -5.83
C ALA A 406 -0.76 30.09 -4.28
N ILE A 407 -1.21 31.20 -3.67
CA ILE A 407 -1.34 31.32 -2.22
C ILE A 407 -2.36 30.29 -1.68
N LEU A 408 -3.53 30.17 -2.29
CA LEU A 408 -4.55 29.20 -1.89
C LEU A 408 -4.05 27.74 -2.01
N CYS A 409 -3.36 27.41 -3.10
CA CYS A 409 -2.72 26.10 -3.25
C CYS A 409 -1.66 25.86 -2.16
N GLY A 410 -0.89 26.88 -1.81
CA GLY A 410 0.07 26.83 -0.70
C GLY A 410 -0.59 26.57 0.65
N LEU A 411 -1.68 27.24 0.96
CA LEU A 411 -2.46 27.01 2.20
C LEU A 411 -3.04 25.61 2.25
N LEU A 412 -3.62 25.10 1.15
CA LEU A 412 -4.11 23.72 1.05
C LEU A 412 -2.97 22.71 1.23
N ALA A 413 -1.79 22.98 0.65
CA ALA A 413 -0.63 22.11 0.82
C ALA A 413 -0.14 22.10 2.28
N LEU A 414 -0.11 23.24 2.96
CA LEU A 414 0.25 23.33 4.38
C LEU A 414 -0.74 22.58 5.27
N TRP A 415 -2.05 22.71 5.01
CA TRP A 415 -3.07 21.93 5.72
C TRP A 415 -2.89 20.43 5.49
N TYR A 416 -2.68 20.02 4.24
CA TYR A 416 -2.43 18.61 3.88
C TYR A 416 -1.20 18.03 4.59
N ILE A 417 -0.10 18.76 4.57
CA ILE A 417 1.15 18.39 5.26
C ILE A 417 0.91 18.32 6.77
N GLY A 418 0.24 19.32 7.35
CA GLY A 418 -0.09 19.37 8.77
C GLY A 418 -0.93 18.16 9.22
N ALA A 419 -1.97 17.80 8.48
CA ALA A 419 -2.80 16.63 8.76
C ALA A 419 -1.98 15.32 8.75
N SER A 420 -1.02 15.21 7.83
CA SER A 420 -0.14 14.04 7.73
C SER A 420 0.91 13.98 8.85
N LEU A 421 1.43 15.12 9.29
CA LEU A 421 2.39 15.19 10.38
C LEU A 421 1.72 14.93 11.73
N TYR A 422 0.48 15.42 11.92
CA TYR A 422 -0.28 15.24 13.13
C TYR A 422 -0.52 13.76 13.49
N ILE A 423 -0.80 12.90 12.51
CA ILE A 423 -1.09 11.48 12.74
C ILE A 423 0.17 10.61 12.91
N GLN A 424 1.37 11.14 12.65
CA GLN A 424 2.59 10.36 12.79
C GLN A 424 2.79 9.88 14.23
N PRO A 425 3.16 8.61 14.49
CA PRO A 425 3.49 7.54 13.54
C PRO A 425 2.30 6.65 13.12
N HIS A 426 1.08 6.90 13.59
CA HIS A 426 -0.10 6.02 13.52
C HIS A 426 -0.91 6.22 12.22
N TYR A 427 -0.27 6.13 11.06
CA TYR A 427 -0.90 6.46 9.76
C TYR A 427 -2.14 5.63 9.44
N LEU A 428 -2.20 4.37 9.87
CA LEU A 428 -3.36 3.51 9.65
C LEU A 428 -4.61 4.07 10.35
N ALA A 429 -4.42 4.72 11.50
CA ALA A 429 -5.50 5.32 12.27
C ALA A 429 -5.91 6.72 11.79
N TYR A 430 -5.44 7.18 10.63
CA TYR A 430 -5.82 8.48 10.11
C TYR A 430 -7.31 8.54 9.76
N PHE A 431 -7.99 9.51 10.33
CA PHE A 431 -9.31 10.00 9.94
C PHE A 431 -9.27 11.51 9.90
N ASN A 432 -9.96 12.10 8.95
CA ASN A 432 -9.99 13.54 8.78
C ASN A 432 -10.98 14.22 9.74
N GLU A 433 -11.11 15.53 9.58
CA GLU A 433 -11.94 16.39 10.45
C GLU A 433 -13.44 16.10 10.30
N LEU A 434 -13.92 15.52 9.17
CA LEU A 434 -15.33 15.10 9.02
C LEU A 434 -15.69 13.96 9.97
N ALA A 435 -14.72 13.10 10.31
CA ALA A 435 -14.89 12.06 11.32
C ALA A 435 -14.64 12.57 12.75
N GLY A 436 -14.28 13.85 12.92
CA GLY A 436 -13.79 14.38 14.19
C GLY A 436 -12.39 13.88 14.56
N GLY A 437 -11.57 13.54 13.56
CA GLY A 437 -10.20 13.08 13.70
C GLY A 437 -10.04 11.61 14.10
N PRO A 438 -8.79 11.13 14.28
CA PRO A 438 -8.47 9.72 14.53
C PRO A 438 -9.07 9.16 15.81
N GLY A 439 -9.26 9.98 16.83
CA GLY A 439 -9.88 9.58 18.10
C GLY A 439 -11.35 9.15 18.00
N ASN A 440 -12.05 9.52 16.91
CA ASN A 440 -13.44 9.15 16.67
C ASN A 440 -13.59 8.12 15.54
N GLY A 441 -12.52 7.80 14.82
CA GLY A 441 -12.54 6.91 13.66
C GLY A 441 -13.23 5.56 13.93
N TYR A 442 -13.03 4.99 15.11
CA TYR A 442 -13.62 3.71 15.52
C TYR A 442 -15.17 3.69 15.52
N LYS A 443 -15.82 4.85 15.53
CA LYS A 443 -17.29 4.98 15.44
C LYS A 443 -17.79 4.78 14.00
N TYR A 444 -16.93 4.97 13.02
CA TYR A 444 -17.27 4.93 11.61
C TYR A 444 -16.75 3.69 10.91
N LEU A 445 -15.47 3.38 11.08
CA LEU A 445 -14.77 2.29 10.41
C LEU A 445 -13.75 1.66 11.36
N VAL A 446 -13.67 0.35 11.35
CA VAL A 446 -12.68 -0.44 12.10
C VAL A 446 -11.96 -1.43 11.18
N ASP A 447 -11.40 -2.54 11.70
CA ASP A 447 -10.58 -3.46 10.93
C ASP A 447 -9.41 -2.72 10.27
N SER A 448 -8.95 -3.13 9.10
CA SER A 448 -7.80 -2.56 8.39
C SER A 448 -7.90 -1.06 8.04
N ASN A 449 -8.97 -0.37 8.46
CA ASN A 449 -9.04 1.10 8.45
C ASN A 449 -8.42 1.77 9.67
N LEU A 450 -8.33 1.07 10.81
CA LEU A 450 -7.93 1.66 12.09
C LEU A 450 -7.15 0.70 12.96
N ASP A 451 -7.63 -0.53 13.08
CA ASP A 451 -7.21 -1.54 14.02
C ASP A 451 -6.96 -2.86 13.28
N TRP A 452 -5.72 -3.11 12.99
CA TRP A 452 -5.27 -4.32 12.31
C TRP A 452 -4.25 -5.11 13.14
N GLY A 453 -4.19 -4.83 14.45
CA GLY A 453 -3.30 -5.49 15.40
C GLY A 453 -1.93 -4.83 15.57
N GLN A 454 -1.68 -3.67 15.00
CA GLN A 454 -0.38 -3.02 14.94
C GLN A 454 0.12 -2.42 16.26
N ASP A 455 -0.70 -2.32 17.33
CA ASP A 455 -0.37 -1.50 18.50
C ASP A 455 -0.02 -2.28 19.78
N LEU A 456 0.22 -3.62 19.71
CA LEU A 456 0.65 -4.42 20.87
C LEU A 456 1.96 -3.91 21.48
N LYS A 457 2.91 -3.52 20.65
CA LYS A 457 4.19 -2.96 21.11
C LYS A 457 4.00 -1.69 21.92
N GLY A 458 3.04 -0.85 21.51
CA GLY A 458 2.61 0.33 22.25
C GLY A 458 1.95 -0.03 23.59
N LEU A 459 1.08 -1.04 23.60
CA LEU A 459 0.43 -1.53 24.84
C LEU A 459 1.45 -2.03 25.84
N GLY A 460 2.42 -2.86 25.40
CA GLY A 460 3.47 -3.35 26.29
C GLY A 460 4.34 -2.24 26.88
N ARG A 461 4.59 -1.17 26.12
CA ARG A 461 5.27 0.04 26.61
C ARG A 461 4.43 0.76 27.66
N TYR A 462 3.15 1.01 27.37
CA TYR A 462 2.22 1.67 28.28
C TYR A 462 2.08 0.92 29.61
N MET A 463 1.98 -0.41 29.59
CA MET A 463 1.92 -1.23 30.80
C MET A 463 3.16 -1.06 31.68
N ARG A 464 4.36 -1.03 31.09
CA ARG A 464 5.62 -0.81 31.84
C ARG A 464 5.71 0.60 32.43
N GLU A 465 5.30 1.63 31.66
CA GLU A 465 5.36 3.04 32.08
C GLU A 465 4.37 3.36 33.21
N HIS A 466 3.31 2.54 33.37
CA HIS A 466 2.27 2.73 34.38
C HIS A 466 2.21 1.61 35.43
N ASP A 467 3.28 0.80 35.52
CA ASP A 467 3.40 -0.29 36.48
C ASP A 467 2.19 -1.24 36.50
N ILE A 468 1.64 -1.55 35.32
CA ILE A 468 0.51 -2.48 35.18
C ILE A 468 1.07 -3.90 35.03
N PRO A 469 1.01 -4.75 36.09
CA PRO A 469 1.65 -6.05 36.07
C PRO A 469 0.90 -7.04 35.17
N LYS A 470 -0.41 -6.89 35.04
CA LYS A 470 -1.28 -7.79 34.28
C LYS A 470 -2.53 -7.06 33.79
N ILE A 471 -3.02 -7.43 32.59
CA ILE A 471 -4.19 -6.80 31.96
C ILE A 471 -5.15 -7.86 31.39
N CYS A 472 -6.44 -7.62 31.46
CA CYS A 472 -7.42 -8.40 30.72
C CYS A 472 -7.44 -7.91 29.26
N LEU A 473 -7.12 -8.78 28.30
CA LEU A 473 -6.85 -8.41 26.92
C LEU A 473 -7.86 -9.02 25.94
N SER A 474 -8.53 -8.15 25.18
CA SER A 474 -9.26 -8.51 23.96
C SER A 474 -8.56 -7.89 22.76
N TYR A 475 -7.88 -8.72 21.98
CA TYR A 475 -7.01 -8.26 20.90
C TYR A 475 -7.51 -8.74 19.53
N PHE A 476 -7.57 -7.80 18.58
CA PHE A 476 -7.81 -8.06 17.16
C PHE A 476 -6.46 -8.02 16.42
N GLY A 477 -5.88 -9.17 16.18
CA GLY A 477 -4.57 -9.29 15.53
C GLY A 477 -4.05 -10.73 15.58
N SER A 478 -2.88 -10.95 15.05
CA SER A 478 -2.24 -12.28 14.96
C SER A 478 -0.83 -12.32 15.53
N ASP A 479 -0.30 -11.21 16.04
CA ASP A 479 0.97 -11.20 16.75
C ASP A 479 0.82 -11.70 18.21
N LEU A 480 1.92 -12.09 18.86
CA LEU A 480 1.91 -12.66 20.20
C LEU A 480 2.18 -11.58 21.25
N PRO A 481 1.24 -11.32 22.19
CA PRO A 481 1.43 -10.33 23.27
C PRO A 481 2.67 -10.56 24.10
N GLU A 482 3.05 -11.83 24.29
CA GLU A 482 4.22 -12.23 25.08
C GLU A 482 5.54 -11.68 24.52
N ARG A 483 5.63 -11.48 23.21
CA ARG A 483 6.82 -10.89 22.55
C ARG A 483 7.13 -9.48 23.04
N TYR A 484 6.12 -8.78 23.55
CA TYR A 484 6.22 -7.40 24.04
C TYR A 484 6.22 -7.31 25.57
N GLY A 485 6.33 -8.47 26.27
CA GLY A 485 6.33 -8.55 27.72
C GLY A 485 4.96 -8.28 28.34
N ILE A 486 3.87 -8.47 27.58
CA ILE A 486 2.51 -8.30 28.07
C ILE A 486 2.09 -9.55 28.84
N SER A 487 1.88 -9.41 30.16
CA SER A 487 1.20 -10.42 30.97
C SER A 487 -0.32 -10.13 30.93
N TYR A 488 -1.10 -11.14 30.55
CA TYR A 488 -2.53 -10.92 30.30
C TYR A 488 -3.41 -12.09 30.72
N GLU A 489 -4.69 -11.79 30.95
CA GLU A 489 -5.79 -12.74 30.93
C GLU A 489 -6.63 -12.52 29.69
N TRP A 490 -7.01 -13.62 29.03
CA TRP A 490 -7.68 -13.52 27.75
C TRP A 490 -9.17 -13.21 27.92
N LEU A 491 -9.64 -12.18 27.21
CA LEU A 491 -11.06 -11.87 27.04
C LEU A 491 -11.57 -12.40 25.69
N PRO A 492 -12.90 -12.52 25.48
CA PRO A 492 -13.44 -12.84 24.17
C PRO A 492 -12.83 -11.99 23.07
N SER A 493 -12.27 -12.63 22.04
CA SER A 493 -11.49 -11.98 20.99
C SER A 493 -11.65 -12.69 19.66
N PHE A 494 -11.63 -11.94 18.59
CA PHE A 494 -11.36 -12.48 17.27
C PHE A 494 -9.85 -12.57 17.06
N TYR A 495 -9.28 -13.71 17.37
CA TYR A 495 -7.84 -13.94 17.40
C TYR A 495 -7.49 -15.36 17.01
N LEU A 496 -6.53 -15.51 16.12
CA LEU A 496 -6.09 -16.83 15.66
C LEU A 496 -4.84 -17.29 16.42
N ARG A 497 -5.04 -18.03 17.48
CA ARG A 497 -4.00 -18.76 18.20
C ARG A 497 -4.44 -20.21 18.42
N ASN A 498 -3.50 -21.13 18.34
CA ASN A 498 -3.77 -22.54 18.54
C ASN A 498 -2.81 -23.14 19.59
N PRO A 499 -3.30 -23.68 20.69
CA PRO A 499 -4.72 -23.67 21.10
C PRO A 499 -5.21 -22.27 21.48
N ALA A 500 -6.49 -22.00 21.24
CA ALA A 500 -7.10 -20.75 21.69
C ALA A 500 -7.10 -20.71 23.23
N PRO A 501 -6.67 -19.61 23.87
CA PRO A 501 -6.73 -19.50 25.31
C PRO A 501 -8.20 -19.48 25.79
N SER A 502 -8.46 -20.01 26.97
CA SER A 502 -9.78 -19.91 27.60
C SER A 502 -10.08 -18.44 27.92
N ALA A 503 -11.23 -17.96 27.45
CA ALA A 503 -11.63 -16.58 27.68
C ALA A 503 -12.30 -16.43 29.05
N ARG A 504 -11.92 -15.36 29.78
CA ARG A 504 -12.51 -14.94 31.03
C ARG A 504 -13.61 -13.88 30.79
N GLN A 505 -14.52 -13.70 31.72
CA GLN A 505 -15.44 -12.55 31.76
C GLN A 505 -14.76 -11.33 32.40
N VAL A 506 -15.11 -10.11 31.94
CA VAL A 506 -14.64 -8.87 32.52
C VAL A 506 -15.24 -8.68 33.91
N THR A 507 -14.42 -8.33 34.91
CA THR A 507 -14.87 -7.91 36.24
C THR A 507 -14.60 -6.43 36.47
N MET A 508 -15.36 -5.83 37.42
CA MET A 508 -15.27 -4.40 37.72
C MET A 508 -13.97 -3.99 38.47
N HIS A 509 -13.03 -4.90 38.67
CA HIS A 509 -11.76 -4.63 39.36
C HIS A 509 -10.54 -4.83 38.46
N ASP A 510 -10.72 -4.85 37.14
CA ASP A 510 -9.67 -5.19 36.20
C ASP A 510 -9.09 -3.97 35.47
N TRP A 511 -7.80 -4.06 35.13
CA TRP A 511 -7.26 -3.35 33.99
C TRP A 511 -7.67 -4.10 32.73
N VAL A 512 -8.28 -3.39 31.78
CA VAL A 512 -8.82 -3.98 30.55
C VAL A 512 -8.26 -3.25 29.33
N ALA A 513 -7.77 -4.00 28.34
CA ALA A 513 -7.41 -3.49 27.02
C ALA A 513 -8.25 -4.18 25.95
N VAL A 514 -8.91 -3.40 25.11
CA VAL A 514 -9.77 -3.91 24.05
C VAL A 514 -9.42 -3.22 22.72
N SER A 515 -9.15 -4.00 21.69
CA SER A 515 -8.99 -3.53 20.30
C SER A 515 -10.30 -2.93 19.77
N ALA A 516 -10.21 -1.86 18.98
CA ALA A 516 -11.35 -1.14 18.43
C ALA A 516 -12.34 -2.04 17.67
N THR A 517 -11.84 -3.00 16.90
CA THR A 517 -12.66 -3.95 16.13
C THR A 517 -13.45 -4.87 17.06
N ASN A 518 -12.82 -5.37 18.12
CA ASN A 518 -13.49 -6.19 19.14
C ASN A 518 -14.42 -5.35 20.00
N LEU A 519 -14.06 -4.11 20.33
CA LEU A 519 -14.91 -3.17 21.07
C LEU A 519 -16.24 -2.93 20.34
N GLN A 520 -16.19 -2.84 18.99
CA GLN A 520 -17.38 -2.74 18.17
C GLN A 520 -18.08 -4.10 17.93
N GLY A 521 -17.47 -5.22 18.33
CA GLY A 521 -18.09 -6.54 18.24
C GLY A 521 -18.28 -7.06 16.80
N VAL A 522 -17.48 -6.57 15.84
CA VAL A 522 -17.70 -6.81 14.39
C VAL A 522 -17.78 -8.30 14.05
N TYR A 523 -16.91 -9.10 14.62
CA TYR A 523 -16.76 -10.53 14.33
C TYR A 523 -17.40 -11.43 15.41
N PHE A 524 -18.07 -10.85 16.41
CA PHE A 524 -18.79 -11.60 17.44
C PHE A 524 -20.25 -11.85 17.03
N ASP A 525 -20.81 -12.98 17.42
CA ASP A 525 -22.24 -13.24 17.28
C ASP A 525 -23.04 -12.21 18.09
N ASN A 526 -22.66 -12.02 19.36
CA ASN A 526 -23.20 -10.96 20.18
C ASN A 526 -22.42 -9.65 19.97
N LYS A 527 -22.96 -8.75 19.16
CA LYS A 527 -22.39 -7.43 18.87
C LYS A 527 -22.24 -6.53 20.11
N ASN A 528 -22.92 -6.89 21.21
CA ASN A 528 -22.92 -6.14 22.48
C ASN A 528 -21.96 -6.71 23.54
N THR A 529 -21.06 -7.63 23.18
CA THR A 529 -20.08 -8.22 24.11
C THR A 529 -19.33 -7.17 24.93
N TYR A 530 -18.99 -6.05 24.35
CA TYR A 530 -18.28 -4.92 24.99
C TYR A 530 -19.13 -3.64 25.06
N ALA A 531 -20.46 -3.70 25.02
CA ALA A 531 -21.34 -2.53 25.02
C ALA A 531 -21.10 -1.63 26.25
N MET A 532 -20.88 -2.22 27.43
CA MET A 532 -20.57 -1.47 28.65
C MET A 532 -19.31 -0.61 28.49
N LEU A 533 -18.25 -1.14 27.90
CA LEU A 533 -17.00 -0.39 27.71
C LEU A 533 -17.11 0.74 26.68
N ARG A 534 -18.06 0.63 25.73
CA ARG A 534 -18.32 1.72 24.77
C ARG A 534 -18.88 2.98 25.44
N SER A 535 -19.56 2.84 26.60
CA SER A 535 -20.11 3.95 27.37
C SER A 535 -19.13 4.56 28.37
N ILE A 536 -18.03 3.87 28.68
CA ILE A 536 -16.98 4.31 29.62
C ILE A 536 -15.86 5.03 28.86
N LYS A 537 -15.39 6.16 29.44
CA LYS A 537 -14.23 6.86 28.88
C LYS A 537 -12.95 6.03 29.15
N PRO A 538 -12.18 5.63 28.13
CA PRO A 538 -10.91 4.93 28.34
C PRO A 538 -9.90 5.86 29.01
N VAL A 539 -9.03 5.31 29.87
CA VAL A 539 -7.92 6.05 30.49
C VAL A 539 -6.79 6.31 29.51
N ALA A 540 -6.63 5.43 28.50
CA ALA A 540 -5.66 5.62 27.40
C ALA A 540 -6.18 5.01 26.10
N ARG A 541 -5.62 5.47 24.99
CA ARG A 541 -5.81 4.90 23.65
C ARG A 541 -4.45 4.71 23.03
N ILE A 542 -4.05 3.46 22.83
CA ILE A 542 -2.74 3.12 22.27
C ILE A 542 -2.89 3.08 20.75
N GLY A 543 -2.16 3.95 20.05
CA GLY A 543 -2.20 4.05 18.59
C GLY A 543 -3.59 4.29 17.98
N TYR A 544 -4.55 4.75 18.78
CA TYR A 544 -5.98 4.88 18.47
C TYR A 544 -6.71 3.53 18.24
N SER A 545 -6.02 2.38 18.24
CA SER A 545 -6.60 1.06 17.97
C SER A 545 -6.90 0.24 19.22
N ILE A 546 -6.15 0.44 20.33
CA ILE A 546 -6.39 -0.29 21.58
C ILE A 546 -6.88 0.70 22.67
N PHE A 547 -8.02 0.38 23.26
CA PHE A 547 -8.65 1.16 24.31
C PHE A 547 -8.34 0.55 25.66
N VAL A 548 -7.73 1.32 26.58
CA VAL A 548 -7.35 0.86 27.92
C VAL A 548 -8.32 1.47 28.95
N TYR A 549 -8.84 0.62 29.82
CA TYR A 549 -9.76 0.97 30.89
C TYR A 549 -9.18 0.53 32.24
N ASN A 550 -9.41 1.34 33.26
CA ASN A 550 -9.20 0.96 34.65
C ASN A 550 -10.57 0.85 35.31
N LEU A 551 -11.03 -0.35 35.59
CA LEU A 551 -12.31 -0.64 36.19
C LEU A 551 -12.21 -0.83 37.71
N LYS A 552 -11.05 -0.52 38.31
CA LYS A 552 -10.82 -0.62 39.77
C LYS A 552 -11.37 0.56 40.54
N ASN A 553 -11.67 1.65 39.84
CA ASN A 553 -12.18 2.91 40.43
C ASN A 553 -13.64 3.17 40.05
#